data_114f2768683b648554d1380c43a3a563
#
_entry.id   114f2768683b648554d1380c43a3a563
#
_cell.length_a   1.000
_cell.length_b   1.000
_cell.length_c   1.000
_cell.angle_alpha   90.00
_cell.angle_beta   90.00
_cell.angle_gamma   90.00
#
_symmetry.space_group_name_H-M   'P 1'
#
loop_
_entity.id
_entity.type
_entity.pdbx_description
1 polymer ?
#
loop_
_entity_poly.entity_id
_entity_poly.type
_entity_poly.pdbx_seq_one_letter_code
_entity_poly.pdbx_strand_id
1 'polypeptide(L)'
;MAAEKSECLNDAKAPAVIKNEKGFYILKGKPLSFDPCHSAVRFQIPPSTIKPPLFIFVHGAGGFRDNMRAFNLFYEKGFAVLGFDSFEPNGISKNMNSSVSNAQRQEMIFSATVGAMEWAFKRKDIDTTRIYLYGISNGATVVVNIAAMYDKDQIKTVFSEAPAHAGMGMPDDINVPLVFIFGKEDTYGTPANNPELRWLAHGPCRLNVYIPEAPKGNSFNCNINSSANRNGESHLKWYEKQKAKHKEIQMWLYDDAAHGIFNGELRQQTRYTADGHPFNAPEGSKAEVKVKYLNDLLTYIDHNK
;
A
#
# COMPACT_ATOMS: atom_id res chain seq x y z
N MET A 1 20.28 11.60 -9.94
CA MET A 1 20.39 13.08 -9.96
C MET A 1 19.46 13.62 -8.90
N ALA A 2 19.88 14.61 -8.14
CA ALA A 2 18.98 15.29 -7.21
C ALA A 2 17.92 16.08 -8.01
N ALA A 3 16.73 16.27 -7.44
CA ALA A 3 15.72 17.14 -8.02
C ALA A 3 16.28 18.57 -8.18
N GLU A 4 15.86 19.28 -9.23
CA GLU A 4 16.23 20.68 -9.38
C GLU A 4 15.50 21.51 -8.32
N LYS A 5 16.14 22.57 -7.79
CA LYS A 5 15.52 23.44 -6.76
C LYS A 5 14.18 24.04 -7.19
N SER A 6 13.93 24.17 -8.50
CA SER A 6 12.65 24.63 -9.06
C SER A 6 11.51 23.61 -8.91
N GLU A 7 11.82 22.35 -8.61
CA GLU A 7 10.83 21.29 -8.42
C GLU A 7 10.39 21.16 -6.96
N CYS A 8 11.08 21.82 -6.02
CA CYS A 8 10.84 21.71 -4.59
C CYS A 8 9.63 22.54 -4.14
N LEU A 9 8.87 22.01 -3.20
CA LEU A 9 7.76 22.73 -2.56
C LEU A 9 8.26 23.68 -1.45
N ASN A 10 9.09 24.67 -1.84
CA ASN A 10 9.86 25.51 -0.92
C ASN A 10 9.02 26.29 0.13
N ASP A 11 7.71 26.51 -0.13
CA ASP A 11 6.83 27.32 0.72
C ASP A 11 5.64 26.52 1.28
N ALA A 12 5.57 25.21 1.04
CA ALA A 12 4.48 24.39 1.53
C ALA A 12 4.62 24.16 3.05
N LYS A 13 3.68 24.72 3.81
CA LYS A 13 3.62 24.48 5.25
C LYS A 13 2.84 23.20 5.53
N ALA A 14 3.40 22.33 6.36
CA ALA A 14 2.68 21.17 6.88
C ALA A 14 1.36 21.61 7.54
N PRO A 15 0.27 20.85 7.36
CA PRO A 15 -0.98 21.12 8.06
C PRO A 15 -0.76 21.01 9.57
N ALA A 16 -1.53 21.78 10.33
CA ALA A 16 -1.46 21.67 11.78
C ALA A 16 -1.96 20.29 12.24
N VAL A 17 -1.16 19.62 13.06
CA VAL A 17 -1.53 18.35 13.69
C VAL A 17 -2.06 18.64 15.09
N ILE A 18 -3.29 18.24 15.35
CA ILE A 18 -3.92 18.39 16.68
C ILE A 18 -4.29 17.02 17.25
N LYS A 19 -4.42 16.94 18.56
CA LYS A 19 -4.94 15.75 19.24
C LYS A 19 -6.41 15.98 19.58
N ASN A 20 -7.30 15.07 19.18
CA ASN A 20 -8.72 15.16 19.54
C ASN A 20 -8.97 14.66 20.97
N GLU A 21 -10.19 14.81 21.45
CA GLU A 21 -10.62 14.38 22.80
C GLU A 21 -10.44 12.88 23.05
N LYS A 22 -10.47 12.07 22.01
CA LYS A 22 -10.23 10.61 22.06
C LYS A 22 -8.76 10.22 21.97
N GLY A 23 -7.85 11.20 21.93
CA GLY A 23 -6.41 10.96 21.87
C GLY A 23 -5.84 10.68 20.48
N PHE A 24 -6.64 10.73 19.41
CA PHE A 24 -6.17 10.55 18.03
C PHE A 24 -5.62 11.85 17.45
N TYR A 25 -4.56 11.73 16.66
CA TYR A 25 -4.02 12.85 15.90
C TYR A 25 -4.84 13.09 14.63
N ILE A 26 -5.13 14.35 14.37
CA ILE A 26 -5.92 14.82 13.23
C ILE A 26 -5.15 15.92 12.50
N LEU A 27 -5.08 15.84 11.19
CA LEU A 27 -4.60 16.94 10.36
C LEU A 27 -5.70 17.98 10.17
N LYS A 28 -5.37 19.25 10.43
CA LYS A 28 -6.22 20.38 10.05
C LYS A 28 -5.78 20.94 8.72
N GLY A 29 -6.51 20.64 7.68
CA GLY A 29 -6.22 21.07 6.31
C GLY A 29 -5.89 19.91 5.38
N LYS A 30 -5.59 20.23 4.12
CA LYS A 30 -5.22 19.23 3.12
C LYS A 30 -3.81 18.73 3.38
N PRO A 31 -3.55 17.42 3.22
CA PRO A 31 -2.21 16.87 3.27
C PRO A 31 -1.30 17.55 2.21
N LEU A 32 -0.01 17.64 2.54
CA LEU A 32 0.99 18.02 1.56
C LEU A 32 1.04 17.00 0.43
N SER A 33 1.26 17.51 -0.77
CA SER A 33 1.58 16.69 -1.92
C SER A 33 3.04 16.21 -1.86
N PHE A 34 3.50 15.53 -2.90
CA PHE A 34 4.87 15.05 -3.02
C PHE A 34 5.85 16.22 -3.20
N ASP A 35 6.88 16.25 -2.36
CA ASP A 35 8.03 17.15 -2.52
C ASP A 35 9.27 16.32 -2.86
N PRO A 36 9.80 16.37 -4.10
CA PRO A 36 10.94 15.57 -4.51
C PRO A 36 12.24 15.94 -3.77
N CYS A 37 12.29 17.09 -3.10
CA CYS A 37 13.44 17.56 -2.34
C CYS A 37 13.41 17.18 -0.86
N HIS A 38 12.31 16.63 -0.38
CA HIS A 38 12.20 16.24 1.02
C HIS A 38 13.13 15.08 1.36
N SER A 39 13.76 15.13 2.53
CA SER A 39 14.70 14.09 3.00
C SER A 39 14.11 12.67 3.09
N ALA A 40 12.79 12.58 3.19
CA ALA A 40 12.06 11.32 3.20
C ALA A 40 11.79 10.75 1.80
N VAL A 41 12.25 11.39 0.73
CA VAL A 41 12.14 10.89 -0.65
C VAL A 41 13.44 10.21 -1.06
N ARG A 42 13.30 9.05 -1.72
CA ARG A 42 14.40 8.31 -2.33
C ARG A 42 14.08 8.02 -3.78
N PHE A 43 14.89 8.57 -4.68
CA PHE A 43 14.82 8.28 -6.10
C PHE A 43 16.17 7.78 -6.58
N GLN A 44 16.20 6.60 -7.21
CA GLN A 44 17.43 5.99 -7.71
C GLN A 44 17.21 5.48 -9.14
N ILE A 45 18.19 5.72 -9.98
CA ILE A 45 18.25 5.23 -11.36
C ILE A 45 19.44 4.28 -11.47
N PRO A 46 19.26 3.04 -11.92
CA PRO A 46 20.37 2.12 -12.10
C PRO A 46 21.26 2.60 -13.26
N PRO A 47 22.55 2.26 -13.26
CA PRO A 47 23.43 2.48 -14.41
C PRO A 47 22.87 1.77 -15.64
N SER A 48 22.51 2.52 -16.68
CA SER A 48 21.93 1.98 -17.90
C SER A 48 22.18 2.91 -19.08
N THR A 49 22.31 2.34 -20.28
CA THR A 49 22.38 3.08 -21.55
C THR A 49 20.99 3.39 -22.12
N ILE A 50 19.96 2.73 -21.60
CA ILE A 50 18.56 2.98 -21.97
C ILE A 50 17.80 3.51 -20.77
N LYS A 51 16.74 4.27 -21.03
CA LYS A 51 15.86 4.75 -19.95
C LYS A 51 15.18 3.58 -19.25
N PRO A 52 15.41 3.38 -17.94
CA PRO A 52 14.79 2.28 -17.22
C PRO A 52 13.30 2.54 -16.96
N PRO A 53 12.48 1.49 -16.87
CA PRO A 53 11.12 1.61 -16.35
C PRO A 53 11.14 2.03 -14.88
N LEU A 54 10.07 2.68 -14.42
CA LEU A 54 9.97 3.17 -13.05
C LEU A 54 9.05 2.30 -12.18
N PHE A 55 9.52 1.95 -10.99
CA PHE A 55 8.69 1.47 -9.89
C PHE A 55 8.50 2.56 -8.83
N ILE A 56 7.24 2.86 -8.49
CA ILE A 56 6.87 3.77 -7.40
C ILE A 56 6.35 2.92 -6.24
N PHE A 57 7.02 3.02 -5.08
CA PHE A 57 6.70 2.29 -3.87
C PHE A 57 5.84 3.14 -2.94
N VAL A 58 4.62 2.68 -2.69
CA VAL A 58 3.60 3.36 -1.89
C VAL A 58 3.43 2.61 -0.56
N HIS A 59 3.85 3.25 0.52
CA HIS A 59 4.04 2.62 1.82
C HIS A 59 2.74 2.35 2.59
N GLY A 60 2.82 1.43 3.55
CA GLY A 60 1.77 1.14 4.51
C GLY A 60 1.77 2.09 5.72
N ALA A 61 1.20 1.64 6.82
CA ALA A 61 1.13 2.41 8.07
C ALA A 61 2.50 2.67 8.72
N GLY A 62 3.52 1.90 8.41
CA GLY A 62 4.87 2.05 8.94
C GLY A 62 5.73 3.12 8.26
N GLY A 63 5.22 3.81 7.23
CA GLY A 63 5.98 4.74 6.41
C GLY A 63 6.83 4.02 5.36
N PHE A 64 7.67 4.76 4.63
CA PHE A 64 8.46 4.20 3.51
C PHE A 64 9.36 3.01 3.91
N ARG A 65 9.73 2.90 5.17
CA ARG A 65 10.54 1.77 5.67
C ARG A 65 9.91 0.40 5.37
N ASP A 66 8.58 0.33 5.25
CA ASP A 66 7.87 -0.91 4.93
C ASP A 66 8.21 -1.44 3.53
N ASN A 67 8.66 -0.57 2.62
CA ASN A 67 8.96 -0.91 1.24
C ASN A 67 10.46 -0.98 0.92
N MET A 68 11.35 -0.71 1.88
CA MET A 68 12.80 -0.58 1.61
C MET A 68 13.43 -1.82 0.97
N ARG A 69 12.97 -3.02 1.35
CA ARG A 69 13.52 -4.26 0.77
C ARG A 69 13.08 -4.43 -0.68
N ALA A 70 11.79 -4.26 -0.96
CA ALA A 70 11.27 -4.30 -2.31
C ALA A 70 11.95 -3.24 -3.19
N PHE A 71 12.09 -2.00 -2.70
CA PHE A 71 12.78 -0.91 -3.36
C PHE A 71 14.20 -1.30 -3.82
N ASN A 72 15.01 -1.86 -2.92
CA ASN A 72 16.37 -2.27 -3.25
C ASN A 72 16.39 -3.43 -4.27
N LEU A 73 15.52 -4.42 -4.10
CA LEU A 73 15.43 -5.57 -5.00
C LEU A 73 15.10 -5.13 -6.44
N PHE A 74 14.16 -4.21 -6.63
CA PHE A 74 13.81 -3.74 -7.97
C PHE A 74 14.90 -2.85 -8.57
N TYR A 75 15.59 -2.05 -7.77
CA TYR A 75 16.78 -1.32 -8.22
C TYR A 75 17.86 -2.27 -8.78
N GLU A 76 18.16 -3.36 -8.06
CA GLU A 76 19.11 -4.40 -8.48
C GLU A 76 18.67 -5.13 -9.74
N LYS A 77 17.37 -5.14 -10.06
CA LYS A 77 16.79 -5.70 -11.28
C LYS A 77 16.72 -4.71 -12.45
N GLY A 78 17.32 -3.54 -12.31
CA GLY A 78 17.45 -2.56 -13.40
C GLY A 78 16.27 -1.61 -13.55
N PHE A 79 15.38 -1.50 -12.56
CA PHE A 79 14.32 -0.49 -12.55
C PHE A 79 14.82 0.81 -11.90
N ALA A 80 14.40 1.95 -12.43
CA ALA A 80 14.36 3.16 -11.63
C ALA A 80 13.35 2.98 -10.50
N VAL A 81 13.67 3.47 -9.31
CA VAL A 81 12.84 3.27 -8.13
C VAL A 81 12.60 4.58 -7.41
N LEU A 82 11.35 4.86 -7.08
CA LEU A 82 10.90 6.00 -6.30
C LEU A 82 10.16 5.50 -5.05
N GLY A 83 10.59 5.96 -3.91
CA GLY A 83 9.92 5.72 -2.64
C GLY A 83 9.93 6.99 -1.80
N PHE A 84 8.92 7.18 -1.00
CA PHE A 84 8.76 8.38 -0.17
C PHE A 84 7.96 8.06 1.10
N ASP A 85 8.19 8.85 2.14
CA ASP A 85 7.33 8.86 3.32
C ASP A 85 6.34 10.03 3.20
N SER A 86 5.05 9.74 3.29
CA SER A 86 4.00 10.76 3.21
C SER A 86 3.59 11.30 4.58
N PHE A 87 4.09 10.72 5.68
CA PHE A 87 3.72 11.12 7.03
C PHE A 87 4.63 12.21 7.58
N GLU A 88 5.95 12.04 7.42
CA GLU A 88 6.94 12.97 7.93
C GLU A 88 6.75 14.40 7.39
N PRO A 89 6.54 14.63 6.07
CA PRO A 89 6.25 15.97 5.55
C PRO A 89 4.98 16.59 6.15
N ASN A 90 4.01 15.77 6.52
CA ASN A 90 2.77 16.20 7.16
C ASN A 90 2.87 16.34 8.69
N GLY A 91 4.07 16.28 9.27
CA GLY A 91 4.29 16.44 10.70
C GLY A 91 3.88 15.22 11.54
N ILE A 92 3.62 14.07 10.92
CA ILE A 92 3.28 12.82 11.61
C ILE A 92 4.56 12.03 11.85
N SER A 93 5.06 12.04 13.08
CA SER A 93 6.20 11.21 13.49
C SER A 93 5.81 9.74 13.70
N LYS A 94 6.81 8.87 13.76
CA LYS A 94 6.61 7.43 14.02
C LYS A 94 5.80 7.13 15.28
N ASN A 95 6.00 7.93 16.34
CA ASN A 95 5.30 7.75 17.62
C ASN A 95 3.82 8.17 17.54
N MET A 96 3.47 9.01 16.61
CA MET A 96 2.10 9.50 16.39
C MET A 96 1.31 8.59 15.44
N ASN A 97 2.00 7.83 14.63
CA ASN A 97 1.41 7.10 13.51
C ASN A 97 0.32 6.09 13.93
N SER A 98 0.49 5.39 15.05
CA SER A 98 -0.52 4.45 15.57
C SER A 98 -1.83 5.14 15.98
N SER A 99 -1.78 6.43 16.28
CA SER A 99 -2.91 7.25 16.71
C SER A 99 -3.55 8.07 15.57
N VAL A 100 -3.15 7.85 14.32
CA VAL A 100 -3.78 8.44 13.13
C VAL A 100 -4.73 7.41 12.50
N SER A 101 -5.93 7.83 12.10
CA SER A 101 -6.91 6.94 11.47
C SER A 101 -6.42 6.42 10.10
N ASN A 102 -6.87 5.24 9.68
CA ASN A 102 -6.54 4.71 8.34
C ASN A 102 -6.98 5.66 7.23
N ALA A 103 -8.13 6.30 7.37
CA ALA A 103 -8.62 7.24 6.37
C ALA A 103 -7.65 8.41 6.17
N GLN A 104 -7.18 9.03 7.25
CA GLN A 104 -6.21 10.13 7.17
C GLN A 104 -4.83 9.68 6.67
N ARG A 105 -4.38 8.47 7.07
CA ARG A 105 -3.15 7.89 6.51
C ARG A 105 -3.24 7.73 5.01
N GLN A 106 -4.33 7.13 4.54
CA GLN A 106 -4.56 6.92 3.11
C GLN A 106 -4.71 8.23 2.35
N GLU A 107 -5.32 9.27 2.93
CA GLU A 107 -5.41 10.60 2.34
C GLU A 107 -4.02 11.24 2.14
N MET A 108 -3.13 11.16 3.14
CA MET A 108 -1.75 11.62 3.02
C MET A 108 -0.99 10.84 1.94
N ILE A 109 -1.08 9.49 1.98
CA ILE A 109 -0.42 8.62 1.02
C ILE A 109 -0.94 8.90 -0.40
N PHE A 110 -2.25 9.07 -0.57
CA PHE A 110 -2.88 9.37 -1.85
C PHE A 110 -2.39 10.70 -2.43
N SER A 111 -2.44 11.78 -1.64
CA SER A 111 -1.97 13.11 -2.05
C SER A 111 -0.50 13.07 -2.50
N ALA A 112 0.36 12.41 -1.72
CA ALA A 112 1.77 12.27 -2.07
C ALA A 112 1.98 11.37 -3.31
N THR A 113 1.19 10.30 -3.47
CA THR A 113 1.31 9.41 -4.63
C THR A 113 0.91 10.10 -5.92
N VAL A 114 -0.19 10.88 -5.92
CA VAL A 114 -0.60 11.68 -7.09
C VAL A 114 0.52 12.67 -7.46
N GLY A 115 1.06 13.41 -6.51
CA GLY A 115 2.17 14.33 -6.76
C GLY A 115 3.44 13.63 -7.27
N ALA A 116 3.75 12.44 -6.75
CA ALA A 116 4.87 11.62 -7.22
C ALA A 116 4.68 11.16 -8.68
N MET A 117 3.46 10.79 -9.05
CA MET A 117 3.11 10.45 -10.43
C MET A 117 3.27 11.65 -11.37
N GLU A 118 2.73 12.82 -10.99
CA GLU A 118 2.85 14.05 -11.76
C GLU A 118 4.32 14.48 -11.96
N TRP A 119 5.13 14.30 -10.94
CA TRP A 119 6.57 14.53 -11.03
C TRP A 119 7.25 13.50 -11.95
N ALA A 120 6.91 12.22 -11.82
CA ALA A 120 7.50 11.15 -12.62
C ALA A 120 7.21 11.32 -14.12
N PHE A 121 6.00 11.74 -14.50
CA PHE A 121 5.64 11.96 -15.91
C PHE A 121 6.47 13.05 -16.60
N LYS A 122 7.06 13.97 -15.84
CA LYS A 122 7.91 15.06 -16.38
C LYS A 122 9.38 14.65 -16.53
N ARG A 123 9.76 13.47 -16.04
CA ARG A 123 11.15 12.98 -16.05
C ARG A 123 11.59 12.61 -17.46
N LYS A 124 12.83 12.96 -17.79
CA LYS A 124 13.45 12.63 -19.07
C LYS A 124 14.48 11.50 -18.99
N ASP A 125 14.82 11.09 -17.77
CA ASP A 125 15.85 10.10 -17.45
C ASP A 125 15.30 8.70 -17.18
N ILE A 126 13.98 8.54 -17.21
CA ILE A 126 13.27 7.27 -17.10
C ILE A 126 12.38 7.04 -18.34
N ASP A 127 11.89 5.81 -18.48
CA ASP A 127 10.85 5.48 -19.45
C ASP A 127 9.47 5.73 -18.84
N THR A 128 8.91 6.89 -19.12
CA THR A 128 7.59 7.30 -18.61
C THR A 128 6.42 6.53 -19.20
N THR A 129 6.66 5.70 -20.22
CA THR A 129 5.64 4.78 -20.77
C THR A 129 5.56 3.46 -20.02
N ARG A 130 6.50 3.20 -19.10
CA ARG A 130 6.59 1.99 -18.28
C ARG A 130 6.70 2.33 -16.81
N ILE A 131 5.62 2.86 -16.24
CA ILE A 131 5.50 3.14 -14.81
C ILE A 131 4.65 2.06 -14.14
N TYR A 132 5.14 1.55 -13.03
CA TYR A 132 4.51 0.56 -12.17
C TYR A 132 4.31 1.11 -10.76
N LEU A 133 3.16 0.82 -10.15
CA LEU A 133 2.92 1.14 -8.75
C LEU A 133 2.92 -0.13 -7.91
N TYR A 134 3.58 -0.08 -6.78
CA TYR A 134 3.55 -1.14 -5.78
C TYR A 134 3.13 -0.55 -4.44
N GLY A 135 2.01 -0.99 -3.92
CA GLY A 135 1.50 -0.54 -2.63
C GLY A 135 1.34 -1.69 -1.64
N ILE A 136 1.63 -1.41 -0.37
CA ILE A 136 1.41 -2.35 0.73
C ILE A 136 0.43 -1.78 1.76
N SER A 137 -0.48 -2.62 2.29
CA SER A 137 -1.40 -2.24 3.38
C SER A 137 -2.24 -1.00 3.04
N ASN A 138 -2.10 0.12 3.76
CA ASN A 138 -2.76 1.39 3.42
C ASN A 138 -2.35 1.89 2.03
N GLY A 139 -1.08 1.73 1.65
CA GLY A 139 -0.60 2.07 0.31
C GLY A 139 -1.21 1.16 -0.76
N ALA A 140 -1.48 -0.11 -0.45
CA ALA A 140 -2.15 -1.02 -1.38
C ALA A 140 -3.58 -0.58 -1.70
N THR A 141 -4.32 -0.07 -0.72
CA THR A 141 -5.64 0.54 -0.96
C THR A 141 -5.53 1.80 -1.81
N VAL A 142 -4.51 2.62 -1.55
CA VAL A 142 -4.27 3.86 -2.30
C VAL A 142 -3.96 3.56 -3.77
N VAL A 143 -3.06 2.62 -4.07
CA VAL A 143 -2.70 2.34 -5.47
C VAL A 143 -3.86 1.76 -6.28
N VAL A 144 -4.80 1.06 -5.65
CA VAL A 144 -6.04 0.63 -6.32
C VAL A 144 -6.93 1.84 -6.68
N ASN A 145 -7.01 2.84 -5.81
CA ASN A 145 -7.73 4.08 -6.11
C ASN A 145 -7.02 4.90 -7.20
N ILE A 146 -5.70 4.89 -7.25
CA ILE A 146 -4.90 5.47 -8.35
C ILE A 146 -5.20 4.75 -9.68
N ALA A 147 -5.35 3.41 -9.66
CA ALA A 147 -5.71 2.63 -10.85
C ALA A 147 -7.08 3.00 -11.46
N ALA A 148 -7.94 3.67 -10.69
CA ALA A 148 -9.21 4.21 -11.17
C ALA A 148 -9.10 5.61 -11.81
N MET A 149 -7.98 6.31 -11.58
CA MET A 149 -7.79 7.70 -12.02
C MET A 149 -6.95 7.82 -13.30
N TYR A 150 -6.02 6.91 -13.49
CA TYR A 150 -5.10 6.89 -14.61
C TYR A 150 -5.46 5.76 -15.58
N ASP A 151 -4.94 5.81 -16.77
CA ASP A 151 -5.11 4.76 -17.78
C ASP A 151 -3.81 3.94 -17.99
N LYS A 152 -3.89 2.89 -18.79
CA LYS A 152 -2.79 1.97 -19.06
C LYS A 152 -1.64 2.57 -19.91
N ASP A 153 -1.85 3.73 -20.51
CA ASP A 153 -0.79 4.44 -21.21
C ASP A 153 0.08 5.23 -20.22
N GLN A 154 -0.48 5.55 -19.04
CA GLN A 154 0.20 6.26 -17.96
C GLN A 154 0.78 5.29 -16.91
N ILE A 155 0.06 4.23 -16.57
CA ILE A 155 0.49 3.21 -15.60
C ILE A 155 0.31 1.84 -16.23
N LYS A 156 1.39 1.06 -16.32
CA LYS A 156 1.33 -0.29 -16.92
C LYS A 156 0.64 -1.30 -16.03
N THR A 157 0.92 -1.27 -14.74
CA THR A 157 0.30 -2.20 -13.78
C THR A 157 0.40 -1.64 -12.36
N VAL A 158 -0.61 -1.95 -11.59
CA VAL A 158 -0.67 -1.71 -10.14
C VAL A 158 -0.56 -3.04 -9.41
N PHE A 159 0.38 -3.15 -8.48
CA PHE A 159 0.55 -4.26 -7.56
C PHE A 159 0.08 -3.83 -6.18
N SER A 160 -0.99 -4.48 -5.69
CA SER A 160 -1.64 -4.15 -4.42
C SER A 160 -1.47 -5.30 -3.44
N GLU A 161 -0.50 -5.17 -2.51
CA GLU A 161 -0.20 -6.20 -1.51
C GLU A 161 -0.94 -5.94 -0.20
N ALA A 162 -1.75 -6.90 0.20
CA ALA A 162 -2.48 -6.91 1.47
C ALA A 162 -3.23 -5.59 1.76
N PRO A 163 -4.10 -5.11 0.87
CA PRO A 163 -4.78 -3.82 1.05
C PRO A 163 -5.55 -3.76 2.36
N ALA A 164 -5.53 -2.58 2.97
CA ALA A 164 -6.27 -2.33 4.20
C ALA A 164 -7.78 -2.42 3.95
N HIS A 165 -8.50 -2.98 4.91
CA HIS A 165 -9.95 -3.18 4.85
C HIS A 165 -10.77 -2.00 5.40
N ALA A 166 -10.09 -0.90 5.76
CA ALA A 166 -10.72 0.31 6.28
C ALA A 166 -10.06 1.56 5.67
N GLY A 167 -10.77 2.67 5.67
CA GLY A 167 -10.28 3.93 5.15
C GLY A 167 -11.07 4.39 3.92
N MET A 168 -10.38 4.73 2.83
CA MET A 168 -11.04 5.26 1.61
C MET A 168 -11.80 4.21 0.81
N GLY A 169 -11.54 2.91 1.07
CA GLY A 169 -12.19 1.80 0.39
C GLY A 169 -11.69 1.58 -1.04
N MET A 170 -12.34 0.66 -1.75
CA MET A 170 -12.05 0.35 -3.14
C MET A 170 -12.92 1.20 -4.08
N PRO A 171 -12.40 1.60 -5.25
CA PRO A 171 -13.16 2.35 -6.24
C PRO A 171 -14.23 1.45 -6.91
N ASP A 172 -15.20 2.08 -7.58
CA ASP A 172 -16.27 1.35 -8.28
C ASP A 172 -15.76 0.63 -9.54
N ASP A 173 -14.68 1.14 -10.15
CA ASP A 173 -14.03 0.58 -11.34
C ASP A 173 -12.54 0.93 -11.39
N ILE A 174 -11.80 0.25 -12.26
CA ILE A 174 -10.38 0.50 -12.53
C ILE A 174 -10.11 0.59 -14.02
N ASN A 175 -9.08 1.35 -14.40
CA ASN A 175 -8.69 1.56 -15.80
C ASN A 175 -7.32 0.94 -16.11
N VAL A 176 -6.63 0.41 -15.11
CA VAL A 176 -5.24 -0.08 -15.19
C VAL A 176 -5.19 -1.54 -14.76
N PRO A 177 -4.36 -2.39 -15.40
CA PRO A 177 -4.12 -3.75 -14.96
C PRO A 177 -3.74 -3.80 -13.46
N LEU A 178 -4.36 -4.72 -12.73
CA LEU A 178 -4.21 -4.82 -11.28
C LEU A 178 -3.90 -6.25 -10.86
N VAL A 179 -2.88 -6.39 -10.01
CA VAL A 179 -2.56 -7.63 -9.32
C VAL A 179 -2.79 -7.45 -7.83
N PHE A 180 -3.78 -8.15 -7.28
CA PHE A 180 -3.94 -8.31 -5.84
C PHE A 180 -3.02 -9.41 -5.32
N ILE A 181 -2.36 -9.16 -4.20
CA ILE A 181 -1.35 -10.05 -3.62
C ILE A 181 -1.65 -10.24 -2.14
N PHE A 182 -1.73 -11.50 -1.69
CA PHE A 182 -1.96 -11.83 -0.29
C PHE A 182 -1.09 -13.00 0.16
N GLY A 183 -0.55 -12.88 1.36
CA GLY A 183 -0.05 -14.01 2.12
C GLY A 183 -1.19 -14.73 2.81
N LYS A 184 -1.27 -16.06 2.73
CA LYS A 184 -2.33 -16.84 3.36
C LYS A 184 -2.27 -16.84 4.89
N GLU A 185 -1.07 -16.58 5.45
CA GLU A 185 -0.87 -16.42 6.89
C GLU A 185 -1.15 -14.99 7.40
N ASP A 186 -1.63 -14.10 6.54
CA ASP A 186 -1.90 -12.70 6.91
C ASP A 186 -3.19 -12.58 7.74
N THR A 187 -3.03 -12.67 9.04
CA THR A 187 -4.08 -12.40 10.04
C THR A 187 -3.92 -11.02 10.69
N TYR A 188 -3.24 -10.10 10.03
CA TYR A 188 -2.95 -8.77 10.57
C TYR A 188 -4.23 -8.02 10.98
N GLY A 189 -4.26 -7.52 12.22
CA GLY A 189 -5.38 -6.79 12.78
C GLY A 189 -6.48 -7.65 13.41
N THR A 190 -6.32 -8.99 13.48
CA THR A 190 -7.29 -9.86 14.17
C THR A 190 -7.01 -9.94 15.67
N PRO A 191 -8.04 -10.20 16.52
CA PRO A 191 -7.82 -10.37 17.95
C PRO A 191 -6.81 -11.48 18.26
N ALA A 192 -5.80 -11.19 19.08
CA ALA A 192 -4.73 -12.14 19.39
C ALA A 192 -5.20 -13.30 20.30
N ASN A 193 -6.26 -13.08 21.07
CA ASN A 193 -6.78 -14.03 22.06
C ASN A 193 -7.88 -14.96 21.51
N ASN A 194 -8.20 -14.89 20.23
CA ASN A 194 -9.20 -15.74 19.62
C ASN A 194 -8.63 -16.48 18.40
N PRO A 195 -8.01 -17.67 18.58
CA PRO A 195 -7.41 -18.43 17.50
C PRO A 195 -8.41 -18.94 16.45
N GLU A 196 -9.67 -19.09 16.78
CA GLU A 196 -10.71 -19.51 15.82
C GLU A 196 -11.04 -18.40 14.83
N LEU A 197 -11.13 -17.16 15.30
CA LEU A 197 -11.29 -15.99 14.44
C LEU A 197 -10.06 -15.73 13.56
N ARG A 198 -8.91 -16.24 13.93
CA ARG A 198 -7.66 -16.06 13.20
C ARG A 198 -7.77 -16.52 11.75
N TRP A 199 -8.29 -17.72 11.55
CA TRP A 199 -8.47 -18.27 10.20
C TRP A 199 -9.59 -17.56 9.43
N LEU A 200 -10.71 -17.35 10.07
CA LEU A 200 -11.87 -16.67 9.50
C LEU A 200 -11.51 -15.21 9.11
N ALA A 201 -10.71 -14.55 9.94
CA ALA A 201 -10.34 -13.18 9.69
C ALA A 201 -9.35 -13.03 8.54
N HIS A 202 -8.37 -13.92 8.40
CA HIS A 202 -7.44 -13.88 7.27
C HIS A 202 -8.17 -14.04 5.95
N GLY A 203 -8.83 -15.15 5.73
CA GLY A 203 -9.60 -15.40 4.52
C GLY A 203 -10.73 -14.39 4.33
N PRO A 204 -11.72 -14.36 5.22
CA PRO A 204 -12.89 -13.51 5.03
C PRO A 204 -12.66 -12.01 5.26
N CYS A 205 -11.69 -11.58 6.05
CA CYS A 205 -11.47 -10.16 6.28
C CYS A 205 -10.68 -9.48 5.17
N ARG A 206 -9.73 -10.18 4.59
CA ARG A 206 -8.92 -9.61 3.53
C ARG A 206 -9.36 -10.01 2.14
N LEU A 207 -9.78 -11.25 1.99
CA LEU A 207 -10.37 -11.79 0.76
C LEU A 207 -11.89 -11.71 0.75
N ASN A 208 -12.42 -11.43 1.68
CA ASN A 208 -13.63 -11.20 2.39
C ASN A 208 -14.97 -11.56 1.83
N VAL A 209 -15.44 -12.57 2.37
CA VAL A 209 -16.85 -12.85 2.44
C VAL A 209 -17.38 -12.35 3.79
N TYR A 210 -18.58 -11.77 3.80
CA TYR A 210 -19.29 -11.45 5.02
C TYR A 210 -19.53 -12.72 5.85
N ILE A 211 -19.14 -12.70 7.12
CA ILE A 211 -19.46 -13.72 8.10
C ILE A 211 -20.48 -13.14 9.07
N PRO A 212 -21.75 -13.57 8.98
CA PRO A 212 -22.80 -13.04 9.87
C PRO A 212 -22.52 -13.25 11.35
N GLU A 213 -21.78 -14.32 11.68
CA GLU A 213 -21.45 -14.74 13.04
C GLU A 213 -20.25 -14.00 13.63
N ALA A 214 -19.55 -13.18 12.86
CA ALA A 214 -18.44 -12.40 13.39
C ALA A 214 -18.95 -11.46 14.50
N PRO A 215 -18.32 -11.44 15.70
CA PRO A 215 -18.78 -10.64 16.81
C PRO A 215 -18.87 -9.15 16.44
N LYS A 216 -20.03 -8.55 16.66
CA LYS A 216 -20.25 -7.12 16.42
C LYS A 216 -19.42 -6.30 17.42
N GLY A 217 -18.75 -5.27 16.94
CA GLY A 217 -18.13 -4.24 17.80
C GLY A 217 -16.64 -4.37 18.04
N ASN A 218 -15.96 -5.35 17.48
CA ASN A 218 -14.50 -5.41 17.53
C ASN A 218 -13.91 -4.70 16.30
N SER A 219 -13.12 -3.67 16.48
CA SER A 219 -12.51 -2.88 15.39
C SER A 219 -11.53 -3.67 14.52
N PHE A 220 -11.15 -4.86 14.94
CA PHE A 220 -10.27 -5.79 14.23
C PHE A 220 -11.02 -6.87 13.48
N ASN A 221 -12.34 -6.93 13.62
CA ASN A 221 -13.14 -7.90 12.92
C ASN A 221 -13.33 -7.54 11.46
N CYS A 222 -13.64 -8.58 10.68
CA CYS A 222 -14.23 -8.48 9.36
C CYS A 222 -15.60 -7.81 9.44
N ASN A 223 -15.64 -6.63 9.98
CA ASN A 223 -16.86 -5.89 10.11
C ASN A 223 -17.29 -5.43 8.73
N ILE A 224 -18.49 -5.83 8.29
CA ILE A 224 -19.11 -5.32 7.06
C ILE A 224 -19.14 -3.80 7.01
N ASN A 225 -19.25 -3.14 8.16
CA ASN A 225 -19.29 -1.69 8.27
C ASN A 225 -17.91 -1.05 8.14
N SER A 226 -16.82 -1.82 8.24
CA SER A 226 -15.45 -1.42 7.94
C SER A 226 -14.97 -2.03 6.62
N SER A 227 -15.88 -2.22 5.70
CA SER A 227 -15.68 -2.88 4.44
C SER A 227 -14.57 -2.30 3.59
N ALA A 228 -14.00 -3.16 2.78
CA ALA A 228 -12.98 -2.80 1.81
C ALA A 228 -13.45 -1.75 0.80
N ASN A 229 -14.73 -1.60 0.62
CA ASN A 229 -15.31 -0.58 -0.23
C ASN A 229 -16.50 0.14 0.41
N ARG A 230 -16.98 1.22 -0.24
CA ARG A 230 -18.08 2.07 0.24
C ARG A 230 -19.41 1.34 0.37
N ASN A 231 -19.58 0.19 -0.30
CA ASN A 231 -20.82 -0.57 -0.36
C ASN A 231 -20.87 -1.76 0.62
N GLY A 232 -19.88 -1.89 1.50
CA GLY A 232 -19.79 -3.00 2.42
C GLY A 232 -19.29 -4.30 1.79
N GLU A 233 -18.72 -4.23 0.59
CA GLU A 233 -18.20 -5.40 -0.10
C GLU A 233 -16.80 -5.75 0.36
N SER A 234 -16.51 -7.03 0.34
CA SER A 234 -15.19 -7.57 0.63
C SER A 234 -14.21 -7.39 -0.53
N HIS A 235 -12.91 -7.49 -0.27
CA HIS A 235 -11.90 -7.48 -1.32
C HIS A 235 -12.14 -8.58 -2.36
N LEU A 236 -12.52 -9.79 -1.92
CA LEU A 236 -12.83 -10.89 -2.83
C LEU A 236 -14.05 -10.57 -3.70
N LYS A 237 -15.14 -10.09 -3.09
CA LYS A 237 -16.36 -9.77 -3.83
C LYS A 237 -16.15 -8.61 -4.79
N TRP A 238 -15.39 -7.61 -4.38
CA TRP A 238 -14.98 -6.51 -5.26
C TRP A 238 -14.10 -7.02 -6.41
N TYR A 239 -13.11 -7.88 -6.12
CA TYR A 239 -12.27 -8.52 -7.13
C TYR A 239 -13.09 -9.31 -8.16
N GLU A 240 -14.02 -10.13 -7.72
CA GLU A 240 -14.90 -10.92 -8.60
C GLU A 240 -15.70 -10.03 -9.54
N LYS A 241 -16.25 -8.92 -9.02
CA LYS A 241 -16.94 -7.92 -9.84
C LYS A 241 -16.02 -7.29 -10.89
N GLN A 242 -14.82 -6.90 -10.50
CA GLN A 242 -13.86 -6.33 -11.44
C GLN A 242 -13.38 -7.36 -12.45
N LYS A 243 -13.16 -8.61 -12.01
CA LYS A 243 -12.78 -9.72 -12.88
C LYS A 243 -13.80 -10.02 -13.96
N ALA A 244 -15.08 -9.83 -13.67
CA ALA A 244 -16.15 -9.98 -14.66
C ALA A 244 -16.12 -8.88 -15.73
N LYS A 245 -15.61 -7.68 -15.40
CA LYS A 245 -15.49 -6.53 -16.31
C LYS A 245 -14.14 -6.49 -17.02
N HIS A 246 -13.05 -6.80 -16.30
CA HIS A 246 -11.67 -6.61 -16.73
C HIS A 246 -10.89 -7.92 -16.71
N LYS A 247 -10.39 -8.35 -17.85
CA LYS A 247 -9.55 -9.56 -17.97
C LYS A 247 -8.17 -9.39 -17.31
N GLU A 248 -7.70 -8.18 -17.17
CA GLU A 248 -6.35 -7.82 -16.72
C GLU A 248 -6.24 -7.68 -15.18
N ILE A 249 -7.25 -8.15 -14.42
CA ILE A 249 -7.16 -8.24 -12.97
C ILE A 249 -6.80 -9.65 -12.54
N GLN A 250 -5.84 -9.77 -11.63
CA GLN A 250 -5.37 -11.03 -11.07
C GLN A 250 -5.36 -11.00 -9.54
N MET A 251 -5.42 -12.18 -8.93
CA MET A 251 -5.22 -12.37 -7.50
C MET A 251 -4.17 -13.45 -7.29
N TRP A 252 -3.11 -13.12 -6.57
CA TRP A 252 -2.05 -14.04 -6.20
C TRP A 252 -2.08 -14.33 -4.71
N LEU A 253 -2.03 -15.61 -4.38
CA LEU A 253 -2.06 -16.12 -3.02
C LEU A 253 -0.79 -16.91 -2.75
N TYR A 254 -0.08 -16.57 -1.69
CA TYR A 254 1.17 -17.21 -1.30
C TYR A 254 1.01 -17.96 0.02
N ASP A 255 1.25 -19.26 0.01
CA ASP A 255 1.45 -20.05 1.21
C ASP A 255 2.72 -19.58 1.93
N ASP A 256 2.84 -19.83 3.23
CA ASP A 256 4.02 -19.46 4.03
C ASP A 256 4.40 -17.96 3.92
N ALA A 257 3.40 -17.11 3.74
CA ALA A 257 3.54 -15.65 3.69
C ALA A 257 2.45 -14.97 4.50
N ALA A 258 2.81 -13.85 5.11
CA ALA A 258 1.93 -13.01 5.89
C ALA A 258 1.95 -11.56 5.38
N HIS A 259 1.64 -10.58 6.23
CA HIS A 259 1.61 -9.17 5.89
C HIS A 259 3.00 -8.67 5.48
N GLY A 260 3.13 -8.13 4.28
CA GLY A 260 4.42 -7.64 3.78
C GLY A 260 5.38 -8.76 3.43
N ILE A 261 5.18 -9.44 2.32
CA ILE A 261 5.95 -10.62 1.89
C ILE A 261 7.47 -10.35 1.90
N PHE A 262 7.90 -9.16 1.48
CA PHE A 262 9.32 -8.78 1.51
C PHE A 262 9.83 -8.33 2.89
N ASN A 263 8.98 -8.16 3.92
CA ASN A 263 9.36 -7.52 5.19
C ASN A 263 10.16 -8.39 6.18
N GLY A 264 10.71 -9.47 5.74
CA GLY A 264 11.56 -10.31 6.57
C GLY A 264 11.13 -11.77 6.56
N GLU A 265 11.65 -12.55 7.47
CA GLU A 265 11.22 -13.93 7.66
C GLU A 265 9.80 -13.98 8.22
N LEU A 266 9.07 -15.04 7.89
CA LEU A 266 7.73 -15.27 8.41
C LEU A 266 7.78 -15.36 9.94
N ARG A 267 7.10 -14.45 10.59
CA ARG A 267 7.02 -14.39 12.04
C ARG A 267 5.61 -14.06 12.51
N GLN A 268 5.19 -14.74 13.56
CA GLN A 268 4.00 -14.38 14.30
C GLN A 268 4.38 -13.35 15.37
N GLN A 269 3.63 -12.29 15.48
CA GLN A 269 3.81 -11.30 16.54
C GLN A 269 2.47 -10.71 16.98
N THR A 270 2.43 -10.30 18.24
CA THR A 270 1.30 -9.54 18.79
C THR A 270 1.70 -8.08 18.91
N ARG A 271 0.83 -7.19 18.47
CA ARG A 271 0.93 -5.75 18.69
C ARG A 271 -0.27 -5.28 19.49
N TYR A 272 -0.21 -4.04 19.96
CA TYR A 272 -1.26 -3.44 20.77
C TYR A 272 -1.80 -2.19 20.09
N THR A 273 -3.09 -1.98 20.19
CA THR A 273 -3.75 -0.72 19.81
C THR A 273 -3.36 0.39 20.79
N ALA A 274 -3.69 1.64 20.45
CA ALA A 274 -3.41 2.78 21.32
C ALA A 274 -4.13 2.69 22.70
N ASP A 275 -5.25 1.97 22.74
CA ASP A 275 -6.03 1.66 23.94
C ASP A 275 -5.67 0.32 24.60
N GLY A 276 -4.57 -0.31 24.17
CA GLY A 276 -3.96 -1.47 24.83
C GLY A 276 -4.52 -2.84 24.45
N HIS A 277 -5.40 -2.94 23.46
CA HIS A 277 -5.95 -4.23 23.02
C HIS A 277 -4.95 -5.00 22.14
N PRO A 278 -4.66 -6.29 22.43
CA PRO A 278 -3.75 -7.10 21.65
C PRO A 278 -4.37 -7.52 20.31
N PHE A 279 -3.57 -7.49 19.24
CA PHE A 279 -3.95 -7.99 17.94
C PHE A 279 -2.81 -8.76 17.26
N ASN A 280 -3.16 -9.70 16.38
CA ASN A 280 -2.19 -10.41 15.56
C ASN A 280 -1.60 -9.48 14.51
N ALA A 281 -0.28 -9.55 14.35
CA ALA A 281 0.46 -8.78 13.37
C ALA A 281 1.56 -9.66 12.73
N PRO A 282 1.18 -10.79 12.09
CA PRO A 282 2.16 -11.62 11.41
C PRO A 282 2.74 -10.87 10.22
N GLU A 283 4.03 -11.02 10.00
CA GLU A 283 4.75 -10.32 8.94
C GLU A 283 5.75 -11.25 8.23
N GLY A 284 6.08 -10.90 6.99
CA GLY A 284 7.12 -11.55 6.21
C GLY A 284 6.69 -12.85 5.55
N SER A 285 7.66 -13.58 5.04
CA SER A 285 7.47 -14.87 4.39
C SER A 285 8.72 -15.73 4.52
N LYS A 286 8.60 -17.03 4.18
CA LYS A 286 9.77 -17.89 4.00
C LYS A 286 10.64 -17.39 2.84
N ALA A 287 11.93 -17.75 2.86
CA ALA A 287 12.90 -17.26 1.86
C ALA A 287 12.53 -17.66 0.42
N GLU A 288 12.10 -18.91 0.25
CA GLU A 288 11.68 -19.43 -1.05
C GLU A 288 10.45 -18.73 -1.62
N VAL A 289 9.53 -18.28 -0.74
CA VAL A 289 8.34 -17.54 -1.14
C VAL A 289 8.72 -16.16 -1.67
N LYS A 290 9.70 -15.49 -1.06
CA LYS A 290 10.20 -14.18 -1.55
C LYS A 290 10.81 -14.30 -2.94
N VAL A 291 11.60 -15.36 -3.15
CA VAL A 291 12.21 -15.62 -4.46
C VAL A 291 11.14 -15.89 -5.50
N LYS A 292 10.16 -16.75 -5.17
CA LYS A 292 9.02 -17.02 -6.03
C LYS A 292 8.24 -15.75 -6.35
N TYR A 293 7.90 -14.97 -5.33
CA TYR A 293 7.14 -13.74 -5.47
C TYR A 293 7.85 -12.72 -6.37
N LEU A 294 9.15 -12.52 -6.17
CA LEU A 294 9.95 -11.64 -7.04
C LEU A 294 9.94 -12.13 -8.48
N ASN A 295 10.12 -13.44 -8.71
CA ASN A 295 10.10 -14.02 -10.04
C ASN A 295 8.72 -13.89 -10.70
N ASP A 296 7.63 -14.10 -9.96
CA ASP A 296 6.26 -13.93 -10.48
C ASP A 296 6.03 -12.47 -10.91
N LEU A 297 6.47 -11.48 -10.10
CA LEU A 297 6.39 -10.05 -10.44
C LEU A 297 7.17 -9.74 -11.72
N LEU A 298 8.43 -10.16 -11.80
CA LEU A 298 9.28 -9.92 -12.99
C LEU A 298 8.73 -10.60 -14.23
N THR A 299 8.28 -11.83 -14.11
CA THR A 299 7.67 -12.58 -15.22
C THR A 299 6.40 -11.90 -15.72
N TYR A 300 5.55 -11.44 -14.79
CA TYR A 300 4.34 -10.71 -15.16
C TYR A 300 4.66 -9.41 -15.91
N ILE A 301 5.65 -8.65 -15.41
CA ILE A 301 6.10 -7.40 -16.05
C ILE A 301 6.64 -7.68 -17.45
N ASP A 302 7.43 -8.74 -17.62
CA ASP A 302 8.02 -9.12 -18.92
C ASP A 302 6.97 -9.49 -19.96
N HIS A 303 5.89 -10.14 -19.55
CA HIS A 303 4.78 -10.50 -20.44
C HIS A 303 3.82 -9.34 -20.77
N ASN A 304 3.86 -8.25 -20.02
CA ASN A 304 2.94 -7.10 -20.16
C ASN A 304 3.68 -5.78 -20.47
N LYS A 305 4.82 -5.89 -21.17
CA LYS A 305 5.63 -4.72 -21.60
C LYS A 305 4.95 -3.89 -22.68
#